data_7e4e5d44077dafe338123077d8a4d38e
#
_entry.id   7e4e5d44077dafe338123077d8a4d38e
#
_cell.length_a   1.000
_cell.length_b   1.000
_cell.length_c   1.000
_cell.angle_alpha   90.00
_cell.angle_beta   90.00
_cell.angle_gamma   90.00
#
_symmetry.space_group_name_H-M   'P 1'
#
loop_
_entity.id
_entity.type
_entity.pdbx_description
1 polymer ?
#
loop_
_entity_poly.entity_id
_entity_poly.type
_entity_poly.pdbx_seq_one_letter_code
_entity_poly.pdbx_strand_id
1 'polypeptide(L)'
;LPLSDTHADYPALMLANYLLGGGGDSRLWNRIREKDGLSYSVYSSVQLNAEEPHSHWHAAANFAPQNRDKVLAAFEEEIQRARQDGFSVAEFEAGKRGLLNFRRLGRAQDGRLADAWASNLYLQRTFAVSAQVDQALERLTLSQVNEALRRYIQPDQFVLGVAGDFKSP
;
A
#
# COMPACT_ATOMS: atom_id res chain seq x y z
N LEU A 1 5.36 5.06 11.01
CA LEU A 1 6.36 5.41 9.98
C LEU A 1 6.80 6.85 10.19
N PRO A 2 8.11 7.14 10.25
CA PRO A 2 8.65 8.49 10.43
C PRO A 2 8.66 9.27 9.10
N LEU A 3 7.51 9.38 8.47
CA LEU A 3 7.31 9.99 7.15
C LEU A 3 6.14 10.97 7.19
N SER A 4 6.24 12.04 6.40
CA SER A 4 5.12 12.86 5.96
C SER A 4 4.85 12.64 4.46
N ASP A 5 3.77 13.21 3.95
CA ASP A 5 3.42 13.10 2.53
C ASP A 5 4.36 13.90 1.60
N THR A 6 5.25 14.73 2.17
CA THR A 6 6.29 15.47 1.45
C THR A 6 7.67 14.80 1.50
N HIS A 7 7.79 13.66 2.18
CA HIS A 7 9.07 12.93 2.28
C HIS A 7 9.51 12.39 0.91
N ALA A 8 10.81 12.43 0.64
CA ALA A 8 11.37 11.99 -0.64
C ALA A 8 11.08 10.52 -0.99
N ASP A 9 11.00 9.64 0.02
CA ASP A 9 10.71 8.22 -0.17
C ASP A 9 9.21 7.92 -0.32
N TYR A 10 8.32 8.91 -0.16
CA TYR A 10 6.88 8.68 -0.23
C TYR A 10 6.42 8.05 -1.56
N PRO A 11 6.84 8.55 -2.73
CA PRO A 11 6.45 7.93 -4.00
C PRO A 11 6.90 6.47 -4.12
N ALA A 12 8.10 6.15 -3.63
CA ALA A 12 8.63 4.78 -3.66
C ALA A 12 7.83 3.85 -2.72
N LEU A 13 7.51 4.31 -1.51
CA LEU A 13 6.66 3.56 -0.57
C LEU A 13 5.23 3.40 -1.09
N MET A 14 4.68 4.43 -1.75
CA MET A 14 3.36 4.36 -2.37
C MET A 14 3.30 3.27 -3.43
N LEU A 15 4.30 3.19 -4.31
CA LEU A 15 4.36 2.15 -5.33
C LEU A 15 4.64 0.77 -4.72
N ALA A 16 5.52 0.66 -3.73
CA ALA A 16 5.76 -0.58 -3.01
C ALA A 16 4.47 -1.12 -2.36
N ASN A 17 3.70 -0.25 -1.70
CA ASN A 17 2.40 -0.63 -1.15
C ASN A 17 1.39 -1.05 -2.23
N TYR A 18 1.34 -0.35 -3.35
CA TYR A 18 0.45 -0.70 -4.47
C TYR A 18 0.72 -2.11 -5.00
N LEU A 19 1.99 -2.46 -5.15
CA LEU A 19 2.43 -3.79 -5.57
C LEU A 19 2.20 -4.87 -4.50
N LEU A 20 2.31 -4.51 -3.23
CA LEU A 20 2.19 -5.45 -2.12
C LEU A 20 0.73 -5.81 -1.82
N GLY A 21 -0.15 -4.81 -1.67
CA GLY A 21 -1.54 -5.04 -1.27
C GLY A 21 -2.53 -3.94 -1.66
N GLY A 22 -2.05 -2.84 -2.28
CA GLY A 22 -2.90 -1.69 -2.63
C GLY A 22 -3.53 -1.77 -4.01
N GLY A 23 -3.02 -2.61 -4.91
CA GLY A 23 -3.52 -2.79 -6.27
C GLY A 23 -4.36 -4.06 -6.44
N GLY A 24 -5.16 -4.11 -7.51
CA GLY A 24 -6.00 -5.28 -7.83
C GLY A 24 -5.22 -6.53 -8.23
N ASP A 25 -3.96 -6.39 -8.69
CA ASP A 25 -3.03 -7.49 -9.00
C ASP A 25 -1.88 -7.55 -7.97
N SER A 26 -2.11 -7.07 -6.76
CA SER A 26 -1.09 -7.04 -5.71
C SER A 26 -0.79 -8.45 -5.18
N ARG A 27 0.41 -8.61 -4.60
CA ARG A 27 0.86 -9.93 -4.11
C ARG A 27 -0.04 -10.52 -3.04
N LEU A 28 -0.47 -9.70 -2.06
CA LEU A 28 -1.37 -10.16 -1.00
C LEU A 28 -2.73 -10.58 -1.56
N TRP A 29 -3.26 -9.84 -2.53
CA TRP A 29 -4.49 -10.20 -3.21
C TRP A 29 -4.36 -11.53 -3.95
N ASN A 30 -3.35 -11.66 -4.79
CA ASN A 30 -3.10 -12.86 -5.57
C ASN A 30 -2.86 -14.09 -4.68
N ARG A 31 -2.13 -13.92 -3.57
CA ARG A 31 -1.82 -15.02 -2.64
C ARG A 31 -3.03 -15.44 -1.83
N ILE A 32 -3.68 -14.49 -1.14
CA ILE A 32 -4.67 -14.78 -0.10
C ILE A 32 -6.06 -14.99 -0.71
N ARG A 33 -6.42 -14.21 -1.75
CA ARG A 33 -7.72 -14.33 -2.39
C ARG A 33 -7.73 -15.27 -3.58
N GLU A 34 -6.90 -14.98 -4.60
CA GLU A 34 -7.02 -15.70 -5.88
C GLU A 34 -6.46 -17.12 -5.79
N LYS A 35 -5.29 -17.31 -5.18
CA LYS A 35 -4.64 -18.61 -5.10
C LYS A 35 -5.19 -19.49 -3.99
N ASP A 36 -5.29 -18.96 -2.79
CA ASP A 36 -5.61 -19.75 -1.60
C ASP A 36 -7.09 -19.69 -1.20
N GLY A 37 -7.87 -18.74 -1.74
CA GLY A 37 -9.30 -18.60 -1.45
C GLY A 37 -9.64 -18.37 0.01
N LEU A 38 -8.70 -17.79 0.78
CA LEU A 38 -8.82 -17.66 2.24
C LEU A 38 -9.63 -16.44 2.68
N SER A 39 -9.67 -15.41 1.86
CA SER A 39 -10.34 -14.14 2.16
C SER A 39 -10.98 -13.56 0.89
N TYR A 40 -12.17 -12.99 1.04
CA TYR A 40 -12.80 -12.24 -0.04
C TYR A 40 -12.20 -10.85 -0.22
N SER A 41 -11.72 -10.24 0.85
CA SER A 41 -11.16 -8.88 0.85
C SER A 41 -9.85 -8.86 1.61
N VAL A 42 -8.78 -8.58 0.89
CA VAL A 42 -7.45 -8.34 1.46
C VAL A 42 -6.86 -7.11 0.78
N TYR A 43 -6.28 -6.21 1.58
CA TYR A 43 -5.66 -4.98 1.06
C TYR A 43 -4.61 -4.44 2.02
N SER A 44 -3.77 -3.56 1.51
CA SER A 44 -2.90 -2.72 2.33
C SER A 44 -2.96 -1.26 1.89
N SER A 45 -2.68 -0.35 2.81
CA SER A 45 -2.56 1.07 2.49
C SER A 45 -1.52 1.78 3.35
N VAL A 46 -1.00 2.88 2.81
CA VAL A 46 -0.14 3.84 3.51
C VAL A 46 -0.98 5.07 3.80
N GLN A 47 -1.11 5.43 5.07
CA GLN A 47 -1.75 6.68 5.48
C GLN A 47 -0.68 7.63 6.00
N LEU A 48 -0.47 8.69 5.25
CA LEU A 48 0.53 9.71 5.59
C LEU A 48 -0.12 10.91 6.24
N ASN A 49 0.53 11.42 7.27
CA ASN A 49 0.25 12.73 7.83
C ASN A 49 0.96 13.79 6.97
N ALA A 50 0.29 14.91 6.73
CA ALA A 50 0.82 16.00 5.94
C ALA A 50 1.75 16.92 6.73
N GLU A 51 1.55 17.05 8.04
CA GLU A 51 2.21 18.03 8.91
C GLU A 51 3.31 17.39 9.76
N GLU A 52 3.10 16.16 10.20
CA GLU A 52 4.00 15.47 11.14
C GLU A 52 4.47 14.12 10.58
N PRO A 53 5.68 13.67 10.91
CA PRO A 53 6.19 12.37 10.46
C PRO A 53 5.62 11.21 11.29
N HIS A 54 4.29 11.19 11.48
CA HIS A 54 3.54 10.16 12.22
C HIS A 54 2.56 9.45 11.31
N SER A 55 3.08 8.72 10.37
CA SER A 55 2.31 7.98 9.38
C SER A 55 2.26 6.50 9.72
N HIS A 56 1.34 5.76 9.10
CA HIS A 56 1.28 4.32 9.29
C HIS A 56 0.98 3.57 8.00
N TRP A 57 1.47 2.36 7.94
CA TRP A 57 1.04 1.35 6.99
C TRP A 57 0.13 0.36 7.71
N HIS A 58 -0.92 -0.06 7.05
CA HIS A 58 -1.77 -1.13 7.56
C HIS A 58 -2.16 -2.09 6.45
N ALA A 59 -2.44 -3.33 6.81
CA ALA A 59 -3.07 -4.31 5.97
C ALA A 59 -4.26 -4.91 6.72
N ALA A 60 -5.29 -5.30 5.98
CA ALA A 60 -6.47 -5.93 6.55
C ALA A 60 -6.99 -7.02 5.62
N ALA A 61 -7.61 -8.03 6.22
CA ALA A 61 -8.30 -9.09 5.51
C ALA A 61 -9.58 -9.49 6.26
N ASN A 62 -10.67 -9.72 5.53
CA ASN A 62 -11.91 -10.27 6.08
C ASN A 62 -11.97 -11.76 5.72
N PHE A 63 -12.00 -12.63 6.73
CA PHE A 63 -11.93 -14.07 6.54
C PHE A 63 -12.88 -14.83 7.48
N ALA A 64 -13.23 -16.04 7.11
CA ALA A 64 -13.98 -16.92 7.99
C ALA A 64 -13.11 -17.37 9.18
N PRO A 65 -13.64 -17.46 10.42
CA PRO A 65 -12.85 -17.72 11.63
C PRO A 65 -11.89 -18.92 11.52
N GLN A 66 -12.30 -19.99 10.84
CA GLN A 66 -11.50 -21.20 10.62
C GLN A 66 -10.28 -20.96 9.71
N ASN A 67 -10.23 -19.85 8.98
CA ASN A 67 -9.11 -19.50 8.08
C ASN A 67 -8.06 -18.62 8.75
N ARG A 68 -8.27 -18.20 10.02
CA ARG A 68 -7.38 -17.25 10.70
C ARG A 68 -5.90 -17.59 10.56
N ASP A 69 -5.52 -18.78 10.98
CA ASP A 69 -4.10 -19.17 11.03
C ASP A 69 -3.49 -19.29 9.62
N LYS A 70 -4.30 -19.72 8.64
CA LYS A 70 -3.87 -19.80 7.23
C LYS A 70 -3.69 -18.42 6.61
N VAL A 71 -4.58 -17.47 6.92
CA VAL A 71 -4.46 -16.08 6.45
C VAL A 71 -3.22 -15.42 7.03
N LEU A 72 -2.97 -15.59 8.33
CA LEU A 72 -1.79 -15.04 8.99
C LEU A 72 -0.50 -15.63 8.41
N ALA A 73 -0.43 -16.95 8.27
CA ALA A 73 0.73 -17.60 7.67
C ALA A 73 0.97 -17.15 6.22
N ALA A 74 -0.07 -17.10 5.39
CA ALA A 74 0.05 -16.63 4.00
C ALA A 74 0.47 -15.16 3.91
N PHE A 75 -0.01 -14.31 4.82
CA PHE A 75 0.40 -12.92 4.93
C PHE A 75 1.88 -12.79 5.29
N GLU A 76 2.31 -13.48 6.35
CA GLU A 76 3.71 -13.45 6.81
C GLU A 76 4.67 -13.96 5.74
N GLU A 77 4.37 -15.10 5.12
CA GLU A 77 5.16 -15.67 4.03
C GLU A 77 5.30 -14.70 2.86
N GLU A 78 4.19 -14.03 2.46
CA GLU A 78 4.22 -13.13 1.32
C GLU A 78 5.00 -11.84 1.62
N ILE A 79 4.86 -11.29 2.83
CA ILE A 79 5.66 -10.13 3.27
C ILE A 79 7.15 -10.49 3.29
N GLN A 80 7.51 -11.64 3.87
CA GLN A 80 8.91 -12.08 3.93
C GLN A 80 9.48 -12.29 2.51
N ARG A 81 8.74 -12.95 1.63
CA ARG A 81 9.13 -13.15 0.24
C ARG A 81 9.31 -11.83 -0.50
N ALA A 82 8.37 -10.88 -0.34
CA ALA A 82 8.48 -9.57 -0.96
C ALA A 82 9.72 -8.81 -0.49
N ARG A 83 10.06 -8.87 0.79
CA ARG A 83 11.25 -8.22 1.35
C ARG A 83 12.55 -8.89 0.91
N GLN A 84 12.57 -10.22 0.84
CA GLN A 84 13.76 -11.01 0.49
C GLN A 84 14.08 -10.88 -1.00
N ASP A 85 13.11 -11.17 -1.85
CA ASP A 85 13.29 -11.25 -3.30
C ASP A 85 13.12 -9.89 -4.00
N GLY A 86 12.33 -8.99 -3.40
CA GLY A 86 11.88 -7.76 -4.02
C GLY A 86 10.77 -8.00 -5.04
N PHE A 87 10.36 -6.94 -5.71
CA PHE A 87 9.48 -7.01 -6.88
C PHE A 87 10.29 -7.26 -8.14
N SER A 88 9.71 -7.98 -9.09
CA SER A 88 10.29 -8.18 -10.41
C SER A 88 10.14 -6.94 -11.29
N VAL A 89 10.93 -6.87 -12.37
CA VAL A 89 10.79 -5.79 -13.38
C VAL A 89 9.39 -5.76 -13.96
N ALA A 90 8.79 -6.91 -14.22
CA ALA A 90 7.43 -6.98 -14.79
C ALA A 90 6.37 -6.42 -13.83
N GLU A 91 6.43 -6.79 -12.54
CA GLU A 91 5.55 -6.23 -11.50
C GLU A 91 5.73 -4.72 -11.38
N PHE A 92 6.97 -4.26 -11.30
CA PHE A 92 7.29 -2.84 -11.18
C PHE A 92 6.73 -2.02 -12.34
N GLU A 93 6.96 -2.43 -13.58
CA GLU A 93 6.48 -1.69 -14.76
C GLU A 93 4.94 -1.71 -14.87
N ALA A 94 4.32 -2.85 -14.60
CA ALA A 94 2.87 -2.96 -14.60
C ALA A 94 2.24 -2.12 -13.47
N GLY A 95 2.78 -2.22 -12.26
CA GLY A 95 2.27 -1.50 -11.10
C GLY A 95 2.46 0.01 -11.21
N LYS A 96 3.61 0.47 -11.73
CA LYS A 96 3.85 1.90 -11.97
C LYS A 96 2.81 2.50 -12.93
N ARG A 97 2.56 1.82 -14.06
CA ARG A 97 1.50 2.23 -15.00
C ARG A 97 0.12 2.19 -14.37
N GLY A 98 -0.19 1.13 -13.63
CA GLY A 98 -1.46 0.96 -12.93
C GLY A 98 -1.73 2.05 -11.91
N LEU A 99 -0.75 2.35 -11.05
CA LEU A 99 -0.86 3.38 -10.03
C LEU A 99 -1.03 4.78 -10.62
N LEU A 100 -0.23 5.14 -11.64
CA LEU A 100 -0.36 6.43 -12.33
C LEU A 100 -1.74 6.58 -12.99
N ASN A 101 -2.24 5.52 -13.62
CA ASN A 101 -3.57 5.51 -14.22
C ASN A 101 -4.67 5.63 -13.15
N PHE A 102 -4.57 4.89 -12.04
CA PHE A 102 -5.51 4.98 -10.91
C PHE A 102 -5.58 6.40 -10.34
N ARG A 103 -4.43 7.05 -10.15
CA ARG A 103 -4.34 8.45 -9.69
C ARG A 103 -4.97 9.42 -10.69
N ARG A 104 -4.71 9.22 -11.99
CA ARG A 104 -5.32 10.04 -13.05
C ARG A 104 -6.84 9.92 -13.09
N LEU A 105 -7.36 8.68 -13.04
CA LEU A 105 -8.81 8.43 -13.02
C LEU A 105 -9.47 8.97 -11.75
N GLY A 106 -8.77 8.89 -10.61
CA GLY A 106 -9.27 9.47 -9.36
C GLY A 106 -9.52 10.98 -9.47
N ARG A 107 -8.65 11.72 -10.15
CA ARG A 107 -8.82 13.16 -10.38
C ARG A 107 -9.94 13.52 -11.36
N ALA A 108 -10.42 12.57 -12.14
CA ALA A 108 -11.57 12.78 -13.03
C ALA A 108 -12.92 12.59 -12.32
N GLN A 109 -12.93 12.24 -11.02
CA GLN A 109 -14.15 12.07 -10.23
C GLN A 109 -14.39 13.34 -9.38
N ASP A 110 -15.53 13.99 -9.57
CA ASP A 110 -15.85 15.27 -8.94
C ASP A 110 -15.74 15.24 -7.40
N GLY A 111 -16.24 14.20 -6.75
CA GLY A 111 -16.14 14.02 -5.30
C GLY A 111 -14.70 13.97 -4.81
N ARG A 112 -13.86 13.14 -5.44
CA ARG A 112 -12.43 13.05 -5.09
C ARG A 112 -11.66 14.33 -5.40
N LEU A 113 -12.06 15.03 -6.46
CA LEU A 113 -11.47 16.31 -6.81
C LEU A 113 -11.81 17.36 -5.76
N ALA A 114 -13.07 17.42 -5.32
CA ALA A 114 -13.53 18.33 -4.27
C ALA A 114 -12.81 18.08 -2.94
N ASP A 115 -12.67 16.81 -2.52
CA ASP A 115 -11.94 16.42 -1.31
C ASP A 115 -10.45 16.83 -1.40
N ALA A 116 -9.83 16.63 -2.57
CA ALA A 116 -8.44 17.04 -2.80
C ALA A 116 -8.28 18.57 -2.75
N TRP A 117 -9.25 19.32 -3.26
CA TRP A 117 -9.27 20.79 -3.16
C TRP A 117 -9.39 21.24 -1.72
N ALA A 118 -10.37 20.72 -0.97
CA ALA A 118 -10.58 21.07 0.44
C ALA A 118 -9.31 20.77 1.27
N SER A 119 -8.70 19.60 1.08
CA SER A 119 -7.46 19.21 1.75
C SER A 119 -6.29 20.14 1.40
N ASN A 120 -6.12 20.47 0.12
CA ASN A 120 -5.06 21.40 -0.31
C ASN A 120 -5.27 22.81 0.25
N LEU A 121 -6.50 23.32 0.29
CA LEU A 121 -6.80 24.61 0.90
C LEU A 121 -6.47 24.64 2.40
N TYR A 122 -6.87 23.60 3.12
CA TYR A 122 -6.57 23.45 4.55
C TYR A 122 -5.05 23.44 4.80
N LEU A 123 -4.30 22.72 3.98
CA LEU A 123 -2.84 22.59 4.09
C LEU A 123 -2.08 23.74 3.42
N GLN A 124 -2.76 24.77 2.92
CA GLN A 124 -2.16 25.88 2.17
C GLN A 124 -1.29 25.43 0.98
N ARG A 125 -1.76 24.40 0.27
CA ARG A 125 -1.09 23.76 -0.85
C ARG A 125 -1.90 23.93 -2.15
N THR A 126 -1.27 23.58 -3.26
CA THR A 126 -1.92 23.52 -4.57
C THR A 126 -1.80 22.12 -5.17
N PHE A 127 -2.47 21.87 -6.29
CA PHE A 127 -2.33 20.63 -7.05
C PHE A 127 -0.92 20.37 -7.57
N ALA A 128 -0.01 21.34 -7.48
CA ALA A 128 1.41 21.13 -7.79
C ALA A 128 2.02 19.99 -6.97
N VAL A 129 1.61 19.81 -5.70
CA VAL A 129 2.05 18.68 -4.87
C VAL A 129 1.69 17.34 -5.50
N SER A 130 0.44 17.20 -5.96
CA SER A 130 0.01 15.97 -6.64
C SER A 130 0.78 15.71 -7.95
N ALA A 131 1.04 16.76 -8.72
CA ALA A 131 1.83 16.66 -9.95
C ALA A 131 3.29 16.27 -9.66
N GLN A 132 3.89 16.78 -8.61
CA GLN A 132 5.24 16.41 -8.16
C GLN A 132 5.33 14.94 -7.78
N VAL A 133 4.31 14.41 -7.06
CA VAL A 133 4.24 12.99 -6.74
C VAL A 133 4.15 12.14 -8.01
N ASP A 134 3.32 12.52 -9.00
CA ASP A 134 3.22 11.78 -10.26
C ASP A 134 4.56 11.79 -11.03
N GLN A 135 5.23 12.93 -11.12
CA GLN A 135 6.55 13.04 -11.74
C GLN A 135 7.61 12.20 -11.01
N ALA A 136 7.55 12.16 -9.68
CA ALA A 136 8.46 11.32 -8.90
C ALA A 136 8.20 9.83 -9.15
N LEU A 137 6.92 9.40 -9.19
CA LEU A 137 6.53 8.03 -9.53
C LEU A 137 7.04 7.61 -10.92
N GLU A 138 6.95 8.48 -11.92
CA GLU A 138 7.44 8.23 -13.28
C GLU A 138 8.96 7.95 -13.31
N ARG A 139 9.72 8.65 -12.46
CA ARG A 139 11.20 8.56 -12.39
C ARG A 139 11.72 7.44 -11.51
N LEU A 140 10.84 6.77 -10.73
CA LEU A 140 11.26 5.69 -9.84
C LEU A 140 11.96 4.56 -10.59
N THR A 141 12.96 4.01 -9.93
CA THR A 141 13.62 2.76 -10.29
C THR A 141 13.13 1.62 -9.43
N LEU A 142 13.25 0.38 -9.92
CA LEU A 142 12.92 -0.83 -9.16
C LEU A 142 13.71 -0.92 -7.84
N SER A 143 14.98 -0.52 -7.85
CA SER A 143 15.82 -0.52 -6.64
C SER A 143 15.22 0.36 -5.55
N GLN A 144 14.84 1.60 -5.87
CA GLN A 144 14.23 2.53 -4.91
C GLN A 144 12.94 1.98 -4.30
N VAL A 145 12.11 1.30 -5.10
CA VAL A 145 10.86 0.69 -4.61
C VAL A 145 11.14 -0.48 -3.67
N ASN A 146 12.08 -1.35 -4.04
CA ASN A 146 12.48 -2.47 -3.19
C ASN A 146 13.19 -2.02 -1.90
N GLU A 147 13.94 -0.95 -1.94
CA GLU A 147 14.56 -0.34 -0.75
C GLU A 147 13.51 0.27 0.18
N ALA A 148 12.53 1.00 -0.37
CA ALA A 148 11.42 1.54 0.41
C ALA A 148 10.59 0.43 1.07
N LEU A 149 10.28 -0.66 0.34
CA LEU A 149 9.63 -1.84 0.91
C LEU A 149 10.39 -2.36 2.14
N ARG A 150 11.70 -2.61 2.00
CA ARG A 150 12.51 -3.17 3.10
C ARG A 150 12.65 -2.20 4.28
N ARG A 151 12.75 -0.91 4.00
CA ARG A 151 12.93 0.13 5.03
C ARG A 151 11.68 0.35 5.87
N TYR A 152 10.51 0.38 5.26
CA TYR A 152 9.29 0.83 5.90
C TYR A 152 8.29 -0.28 6.25
N ILE A 153 8.35 -1.43 5.60
CA ILE A 153 7.48 -2.58 5.88
C ILE A 153 8.29 -3.60 6.69
N GLN A 154 8.30 -3.44 8.00
CA GLN A 154 9.11 -4.24 8.93
C GLN A 154 8.20 -5.12 9.80
N PRO A 155 8.13 -6.45 9.55
CA PRO A 155 7.21 -7.35 10.24
C PRO A 155 7.38 -7.40 11.76
N ASP A 156 8.60 -7.21 12.24
CA ASP A 156 8.95 -7.16 13.67
C ASP A 156 8.35 -5.95 14.41
N GLN A 157 7.88 -4.95 13.67
CA GLN A 157 7.23 -3.76 14.20
C GLN A 157 5.70 -3.78 14.02
N PHE A 158 5.12 -4.88 13.51
CA PHE A 158 3.69 -4.95 13.30
C PHE A 158 2.94 -5.16 14.62
N VAL A 159 1.83 -4.46 14.74
CA VAL A 159 0.80 -4.74 15.74
C VAL A 159 -0.31 -5.50 15.05
N LEU A 160 -0.60 -6.71 15.54
CA LEU A 160 -1.66 -7.56 15.01
C LEU A 160 -2.93 -7.41 15.86
N GLY A 161 -4.05 -7.08 15.22
CA GLY A 161 -5.39 -7.12 15.79
C GLY A 161 -6.23 -8.14 15.04
N VAL A 162 -6.88 -9.05 15.78
CA VAL A 162 -7.81 -10.03 15.22
C VAL A 162 -9.12 -9.95 16.01
N ALA A 163 -10.25 -9.81 15.27
CA ALA A 163 -11.58 -9.74 15.86
C ALA A 163 -12.54 -10.70 15.16
N GLY A 164 -13.35 -11.43 15.92
CA GLY A 164 -14.31 -12.39 15.40
C GLY A 164 -14.77 -13.40 16.43
N ASP A 165 -15.69 -14.28 16.05
CA ASP A 165 -16.14 -15.41 16.87
C ASP A 165 -15.17 -16.59 16.72
N PHE A 166 -14.01 -16.45 17.30
CA PHE A 166 -13.00 -17.51 17.36
C PHE A 166 -13.33 -18.41 18.57
N LYS A 167 -14.04 -19.49 18.32
CA LYS A 167 -14.24 -20.51 19.35
C LYS A 167 -12.86 -21.04 19.75
N SER A 168 -12.60 -21.02 21.06
CA SER A 168 -11.41 -21.71 21.60
C SER A 168 -11.43 -23.17 21.14
N PRO A 169 -10.27 -23.76 20.81
CA PRO A 169 -10.17 -25.16 20.44
C PRO A 169 -10.66 -26.07 21.54
#